data_37ec4c83424b0a49a3360d8d298c6feb
#
_entry.id   37ec4c83424b0a49a3360d8d298c6feb
#
_cell.length_a   1.000
_cell.length_b   1.000
_cell.length_c   1.000
_cell.angle_alpha   90.00
_cell.angle_beta   90.00
_cell.angle_gamma   90.00
#
_symmetry.space_group_name_H-M   'P 1'
#
loop_
_entity.id
_entity.type
_entity.pdbx_description
1 polymer ?
#
loop_
_entity_poly.entity_id
_entity_poly.type
_entity_poly.pdbx_seq_one_letter_code
_entity_poly.pdbx_strand_id
1 'polypeptide(L)'
;MRQWLVGSALLESDDGLLLVANRRRDGNVDWTPPGGVIDDGESVLVGLAREVEEETGLVVTEWGGPVYRLDAEAVDAGWHMQVEVHRAVAFTGELRVDDPDGIVVDARFVPVEECSAVLASTWQLVHEPIAEWVAERWVDERRYRYRVDGDVRASMVITRL
;
A
#
# COMPACT_ATOMS: atom_id res chain seq x y z
N MET A 1 13.08 -16.97 -9.28
CA MET A 1 12.77 -15.65 -8.69
C MET A 1 11.33 -15.68 -8.19
N ARG A 2 11.12 -15.26 -6.96
CA ARG A 2 9.80 -15.23 -6.34
C ARG A 2 9.00 -14.06 -6.90
N GLN A 3 7.75 -14.30 -7.32
CA GLN A 3 6.87 -13.28 -7.89
C GLN A 3 5.76 -12.95 -6.90
N TRP A 4 5.50 -11.66 -6.71
CA TRP A 4 4.38 -11.20 -5.89
C TRP A 4 3.52 -10.19 -6.66
N LEU A 5 2.22 -10.31 -6.50
CA LEU A 5 1.26 -9.28 -6.88
C LEU A 5 0.66 -8.71 -5.60
N VAL A 6 0.80 -7.41 -5.43
CA VAL A 6 0.33 -6.68 -4.25
C VAL A 6 -0.71 -5.66 -4.68
N GLY A 7 -1.80 -5.58 -3.95
CA GLY A 7 -2.79 -4.51 -4.10
C GLY A 7 -2.71 -3.53 -2.95
N SER A 8 -2.94 -2.27 -3.23
CA SER A 8 -3.02 -1.21 -2.23
C SER A 8 -4.18 -0.28 -2.56
N ALA A 9 -4.87 0.21 -1.53
CA ALA A 9 -6.08 1.01 -1.70
C ALA A 9 -5.92 2.42 -1.14
N LEU A 10 -6.37 3.41 -1.90
CA LEU A 10 -6.42 4.80 -1.47
C LEU A 10 -7.87 5.14 -1.13
N LEU A 11 -8.17 5.26 0.17
CA LEU A 11 -9.46 5.67 0.71
C LEU A 11 -9.30 7.04 1.36
N GLU A 12 -10.11 7.99 0.93
CA GLU A 12 -10.11 9.33 1.49
C GLU A 12 -11.45 9.68 2.12
N SER A 13 -11.38 10.42 3.22
CA SER A 13 -12.52 11.08 3.85
C SER A 13 -12.17 12.56 4.02
N ASP A 14 -13.07 13.33 4.61
CA ASP A 14 -12.81 14.75 4.97
C ASP A 14 -11.65 14.88 5.97
N ASP A 15 -11.34 13.80 6.71
CA ASP A 15 -10.28 13.79 7.70
C ASP A 15 -8.89 13.44 7.10
N GLY A 16 -8.84 12.94 5.88
CA GLY A 16 -7.60 12.63 5.19
C GLY A 16 -7.57 11.28 4.48
N LEU A 17 -6.37 10.75 4.30
CA LEU A 17 -6.09 9.48 3.64
C LEU A 17 -5.95 8.35 4.67
N LEU A 18 -6.63 7.23 4.43
CA LEU A 18 -6.55 6.07 5.31
C LEU A 18 -5.18 5.42 5.23
N LEU A 19 -4.52 5.35 6.38
CA LEU A 19 -3.28 4.60 6.56
C LEU A 19 -3.44 3.60 7.70
N VAL A 20 -2.73 2.48 7.59
CA VAL A 20 -2.69 1.43 8.61
C VAL A 20 -1.28 1.29 9.16
N ALA A 21 -1.18 1.02 10.46
CA ALA A 21 0.07 0.73 11.13
C ALA A 21 0.36 -0.77 11.08
N ASN A 22 1.47 -1.14 10.48
CA ASN A 22 1.89 -2.52 10.35
C ASN A 22 3.02 -2.81 11.34
N ARG A 23 2.83 -3.82 12.18
CA ARG A 23 3.90 -4.32 13.06
C ARG A 23 4.67 -5.39 12.32
N ARG A 24 5.96 -5.15 12.10
CA ARG A 24 6.85 -6.09 11.42
C ARG A 24 7.43 -7.10 12.40
N ARG A 25 8.07 -8.15 11.87
CA ARG A 25 8.66 -9.24 12.69
C ARG A 25 9.72 -8.74 13.67
N ASP A 26 10.46 -7.69 13.31
CA ASP A 26 11.47 -7.05 14.17
C ASP A 26 10.89 -6.12 15.24
N GLY A 27 9.55 -5.99 15.30
CA GLY A 27 8.84 -5.12 16.23
C GLY A 27 8.67 -3.68 15.75
N ASN A 28 9.30 -3.30 14.65
CA ASN A 28 9.11 -1.98 14.06
C ASN A 28 7.69 -1.83 13.49
N VAL A 29 7.19 -0.60 13.58
CA VAL A 29 5.87 -0.23 13.03
C VAL A 29 6.09 0.75 11.88
N ASP A 30 5.48 0.45 10.74
CA ASP A 30 5.43 1.38 9.61
C ASP A 30 3.99 1.63 9.18
N TRP A 31 3.75 2.76 8.52
CA TRP A 31 2.43 3.16 8.06
C TRP A 31 2.35 3.11 6.54
N THR A 32 1.31 2.43 6.04
CA THR A 32 1.04 2.27 4.61
C THR A 32 -0.46 2.42 4.35
N PRO A 33 -0.88 2.65 3.11
CA PRO A 33 -2.28 2.40 2.75
C PRO A 33 -2.63 0.93 3.01
N PRO A 34 -3.89 0.60 3.28
CA PRO A 34 -4.31 -0.79 3.44
C PRO A 34 -4.13 -1.59 2.15
N GLY A 35 -3.81 -2.86 2.28
CA GLY A 35 -3.61 -3.76 1.17
C GLY A 35 -2.80 -4.99 1.55
N GLY A 36 -2.41 -5.77 0.57
CA GLY A 36 -1.63 -6.98 0.78
C GLY A 36 -1.42 -7.78 -0.49
N VAL A 37 -0.85 -8.96 -0.31
CA VAL A 37 -0.60 -9.89 -1.40
C VAL A 37 -1.95 -10.43 -1.92
N ILE A 38 -2.10 -10.40 -3.24
CA ILE A 38 -3.27 -10.96 -3.91
C ILE A 38 -3.01 -12.46 -4.09
N ASP A 39 -3.95 -13.28 -3.62
CA ASP A 39 -3.84 -14.72 -3.71
C ASP A 39 -4.03 -15.22 -5.15
N ASP A 40 -3.39 -16.36 -5.46
CA ASP A 40 -3.55 -16.99 -6.77
C ASP A 40 -5.03 -17.31 -7.04
N GLY A 41 -5.50 -16.96 -8.24
CA GLY A 41 -6.88 -17.17 -8.65
C GLY A 41 -7.86 -16.08 -8.19
N GLU A 42 -7.40 -15.15 -7.35
CA GLU A 42 -8.17 -14.00 -6.90
C GLU A 42 -7.96 -12.82 -7.87
N SER A 43 -9.02 -12.08 -8.20
CA SER A 43 -8.83 -10.81 -8.91
C SER A 43 -8.25 -9.77 -7.98
N VAL A 44 -7.52 -8.79 -8.53
CA VAL A 44 -6.92 -7.72 -7.72
C VAL A 44 -7.95 -6.99 -6.87
N LEU A 45 -9.07 -6.58 -7.47
CA LEU A 45 -10.09 -5.80 -6.75
C LEU A 45 -10.82 -6.62 -5.69
N VAL A 46 -11.07 -7.90 -5.93
CA VAL A 46 -11.68 -8.79 -4.93
C VAL A 46 -10.73 -9.00 -3.76
N GLY A 47 -9.47 -9.32 -4.05
CA GLY A 47 -8.44 -9.49 -3.01
C GLY A 47 -8.19 -8.21 -2.22
N LEU A 48 -8.14 -7.09 -2.92
CA LEU A 48 -7.91 -5.80 -2.27
C LEU A 48 -9.09 -5.38 -1.38
N ALA A 49 -10.32 -5.59 -1.83
CA ALA A 49 -11.51 -5.34 -1.00
C ALA A 49 -11.50 -6.20 0.28
N ARG A 50 -11.10 -7.46 0.16
CA ARG A 50 -10.94 -8.38 1.29
C ARG A 50 -9.89 -7.86 2.27
N GLU A 51 -8.72 -7.47 1.79
CA GLU A 51 -7.63 -6.93 2.62
C GLU A 51 -8.05 -5.67 3.37
N VAL A 52 -8.72 -4.74 2.68
CA VAL A 52 -9.22 -3.50 3.31
C VAL A 52 -10.19 -3.82 4.45
N GLU A 53 -11.12 -4.74 4.23
CA GLU A 53 -12.09 -5.13 5.26
C GLU A 53 -11.41 -5.83 6.44
N GLU A 54 -10.51 -6.77 6.20
CA GLU A 54 -9.76 -7.47 7.24
C GLU A 54 -8.92 -6.52 8.10
N GLU A 55 -8.30 -5.53 7.47
CA GLU A 55 -7.39 -4.62 8.16
C GLU A 55 -8.08 -3.44 8.83
N THR A 56 -9.20 -2.98 8.29
CA THR A 56 -9.81 -1.71 8.71
C THR A 56 -11.29 -1.79 9.08
N GLY A 57 -11.98 -2.86 8.73
CA GLY A 57 -13.44 -2.99 8.89
C GLY A 57 -14.25 -2.26 7.82
N LEU A 58 -13.61 -1.54 6.92
CA LEU A 58 -14.31 -0.81 5.86
C LEU A 58 -14.56 -1.69 4.64
N VAL A 59 -15.74 -1.55 4.06
CA VAL A 59 -16.17 -2.28 2.86
C VAL A 59 -16.18 -1.33 1.67
N VAL A 60 -15.32 -1.56 0.70
CA VAL A 60 -15.28 -0.77 -0.53
C VAL A 60 -16.41 -1.21 -1.45
N THR A 61 -17.26 -0.28 -1.84
CA THR A 61 -18.44 -0.54 -2.68
C THR A 61 -18.25 -0.08 -4.13
N GLU A 62 -17.30 0.82 -4.37
CA GLU A 62 -17.02 1.33 -5.72
C GLU A 62 -15.53 1.68 -5.86
N TRP A 63 -14.90 1.19 -6.92
CA TRP A 63 -13.52 1.48 -7.27
C TRP A 63 -13.45 2.50 -8.41
N GLY A 64 -12.50 3.44 -8.30
CA GLY A 64 -12.30 4.50 -9.29
C GLY A 64 -11.19 4.21 -10.31
N GLY A 65 -10.67 2.99 -10.32
CA GLY A 65 -9.60 2.57 -11.22
C GLY A 65 -8.19 2.69 -10.62
N PRO A 66 -7.17 2.18 -11.34
CA PRO A 66 -5.79 2.25 -10.88
C PRO A 66 -5.27 3.69 -10.92
N VAL A 67 -4.60 4.08 -9.84
CA VAL A 67 -3.93 5.37 -9.73
C VAL A 67 -2.50 5.26 -10.25
N TYR A 68 -1.83 4.16 -9.90
CA TYR A 68 -0.53 3.83 -10.46
C TYR A 68 -0.27 2.33 -10.35
N ARG A 69 0.69 1.88 -11.16
CA ARG A 69 1.27 0.54 -11.09
C ARG A 69 2.76 0.69 -10.82
N LEU A 70 3.30 -0.25 -10.09
CA LEU A 70 4.69 -0.24 -9.71
C LEU A 70 5.29 -1.62 -9.96
N ASP A 71 6.51 -1.61 -10.47
CA ASP A 71 7.30 -2.80 -10.72
C ASP A 71 8.63 -2.66 -9.98
N ALA A 72 8.92 -3.59 -9.07
CA ALA A 72 10.14 -3.57 -8.28
C ALA A 72 10.86 -4.91 -8.38
N GLU A 73 12.13 -4.87 -8.74
CA GLU A 73 12.96 -6.05 -8.90
C GLU A 73 14.15 -6.02 -7.95
N ALA A 74 14.33 -7.10 -7.20
CA ALA A 74 15.43 -7.30 -6.29
C ALA A 74 16.18 -8.59 -6.65
N VAL A 75 17.09 -8.50 -7.60
CA VAL A 75 17.83 -9.65 -8.14
C VAL A 75 18.62 -10.36 -7.05
N ASP A 76 19.35 -9.62 -6.24
CA ASP A 76 20.18 -10.17 -5.16
C ASP A 76 19.35 -10.91 -4.11
N ALA A 77 18.16 -10.39 -3.81
CA ALA A 77 17.24 -11.00 -2.84
C ALA A 77 16.30 -12.03 -3.47
N GLY A 78 16.31 -12.17 -4.78
CA GLY A 78 15.58 -13.21 -5.52
C GLY A 78 14.08 -12.99 -5.61
N TRP A 79 13.61 -11.74 -5.69
CA TRP A 79 12.18 -11.48 -5.83
C TRP A 79 11.86 -10.37 -6.84
N HIS A 80 10.66 -10.43 -7.37
CA HIS A 80 10.04 -9.42 -8.22
C HIS A 80 8.63 -9.15 -7.71
N MET A 81 8.28 -7.88 -7.54
CA MET A 81 7.00 -7.46 -7.01
C MET A 81 6.31 -6.50 -7.97
N GLN A 82 5.06 -6.79 -8.27
CA GLN A 82 4.17 -5.89 -8.98
C GLN A 82 3.13 -5.35 -8.00
N VAL A 83 2.90 -4.04 -8.05
CA VAL A 83 1.92 -3.38 -7.18
C VAL A 83 0.89 -2.67 -8.05
N GLU A 84 -0.38 -2.85 -7.72
CA GLU A 84 -1.47 -2.06 -8.28
C GLU A 84 -2.12 -1.25 -7.16
N VAL A 85 -2.19 0.05 -7.35
CA VAL A 85 -2.80 0.95 -6.37
C VAL A 85 -4.08 1.51 -6.96
N HIS A 86 -5.19 1.22 -6.30
CA HIS A 86 -6.53 1.59 -6.75
C HIS A 86 -7.17 2.59 -5.79
N ARG A 87 -7.87 3.56 -6.34
CA ARG A 87 -8.66 4.50 -5.56
C ARG A 87 -10.04 3.92 -5.27
N ALA A 88 -10.44 3.94 -4.00
CA ALA A 88 -11.80 3.62 -3.58
C ALA A 88 -12.65 4.89 -3.65
N VAL A 89 -13.69 4.86 -4.47
CA VAL A 89 -14.60 6.00 -4.65
C VAL A 89 -15.69 6.02 -3.59
N ALA A 90 -16.16 4.84 -3.19
CA ALA A 90 -17.19 4.71 -2.16
C ALA A 90 -16.90 3.52 -1.26
N PHE A 91 -17.14 3.70 0.02
CA PHE A 91 -16.98 2.66 1.03
C PHE A 91 -17.93 2.91 2.19
N THR A 92 -18.24 1.86 2.94
CA THR A 92 -19.14 1.87 4.09
C THR A 92 -18.47 1.21 5.30
N GLY A 93 -19.10 1.33 6.46
CA GLY A 93 -18.63 0.71 7.69
C GLY A 93 -17.90 1.71 8.59
N GLU A 94 -17.34 1.18 9.66
CA GLU A 94 -16.59 1.94 10.65
C GLU A 94 -15.19 1.35 10.82
N LEU A 95 -14.21 2.19 11.10
CA LEU A 95 -12.86 1.73 11.40
C LEU A 95 -12.88 0.79 12.61
N ARG A 96 -12.41 -0.43 12.36
CA ARG A 96 -12.23 -1.44 13.39
C ARG A 96 -11.00 -2.27 13.04
N VAL A 97 -10.02 -2.25 13.93
CA VAL A 97 -8.80 -3.03 13.75
C VAL A 97 -8.94 -4.36 14.48
N ASP A 98 -9.13 -5.41 13.70
CA ASP A 98 -9.23 -6.80 14.16
C ASP A 98 -8.65 -7.68 13.04
N ASP A 99 -7.36 -7.45 12.73
CA ASP A 99 -6.69 -8.14 11.65
C ASP A 99 -6.45 -9.61 12.01
N PRO A 100 -7.00 -10.56 11.22
CA PRO A 100 -6.79 -11.99 11.45
C PRO A 100 -5.31 -12.39 11.45
N ASP A 101 -4.49 -11.70 10.66
CA ASP A 101 -3.06 -11.97 10.58
C ASP A 101 -2.25 -11.29 11.69
N GLY A 102 -2.86 -10.39 12.45
CA GLY A 102 -2.22 -9.70 13.57
C GLY A 102 -1.12 -8.73 13.20
N ILE A 103 -1.03 -8.34 11.94
CA ILE A 103 0.00 -7.41 11.43
C ILE A 103 -0.44 -5.97 11.61
N VAL A 104 -1.66 -5.64 11.21
CA VAL A 104 -2.21 -4.29 11.36
C VAL A 104 -2.65 -4.09 12.81
N VAL A 105 -2.09 -3.08 13.45
CA VAL A 105 -2.32 -2.78 14.89
C VAL A 105 -3.04 -1.45 15.11
N ASP A 106 -3.16 -0.63 14.08
CA ASP A 106 -3.91 0.63 14.11
C ASP A 106 -4.31 1.03 12.69
N ALA A 107 -5.36 1.86 12.58
CA ALA A 107 -5.81 2.43 11.32
C ALA A 107 -6.43 3.79 11.57
N ARG A 108 -6.08 4.79 10.76
CA ARG A 108 -6.66 6.12 10.86
C ARG A 108 -6.62 6.87 9.54
N PHE A 109 -7.52 7.84 9.41
CA PHE A 109 -7.45 8.83 8.34
C PHE A 109 -6.44 9.89 8.75
N VAL A 110 -5.36 10.00 7.97
CA VAL A 110 -4.26 10.93 8.25
C VAL A 110 -4.48 12.19 7.42
N PRO A 111 -4.49 13.38 8.02
CA PRO A 111 -4.60 14.62 7.26
C PRO A 111 -3.57 14.66 6.13
N VAL A 112 -3.99 15.16 4.97
CA VAL A 112 -3.19 15.14 3.74
C VAL A 112 -1.80 15.78 3.96
N GLU A 113 -1.75 16.89 4.69
CA GLU A 113 -0.52 17.61 5.01
C GLU A 113 0.45 16.82 5.91
N GLU A 114 -0.05 15.80 6.62
CA GLU A 114 0.75 14.95 7.50
C GLU A 114 1.16 13.62 6.85
N CYS A 115 0.56 13.26 5.71
CA CYS A 115 0.79 11.95 5.07
C CYS A 115 2.26 11.70 4.73
N SER A 116 2.95 12.68 4.20
CA SER A 116 4.36 12.52 3.79
C SER A 116 5.24 12.15 4.98
N ALA A 117 5.06 12.78 6.13
CA ALA A 117 5.82 12.49 7.34
C ALA A 117 5.49 11.10 7.90
N VAL A 118 4.22 10.71 7.91
CA VAL A 118 3.79 9.39 8.39
C VAL A 118 4.29 8.28 7.46
N LEU A 119 4.18 8.47 6.16
CA LEU A 119 4.62 7.51 5.15
C LEU A 119 6.14 7.34 5.08
N ALA A 120 6.92 8.29 5.59
CA ALA A 120 8.38 8.18 5.65
C ALA A 120 8.85 7.00 6.52
N SER A 121 7.97 6.41 7.34
CA SER A 121 8.24 5.20 8.13
C SER A 121 8.38 3.94 7.28
N THR A 122 7.90 3.92 6.06
CA THR A 122 7.93 2.74 5.17
C THR A 122 8.96 2.89 4.03
N TRP A 123 9.06 1.85 3.19
CA TRP A 123 9.99 1.82 2.07
C TRP A 123 9.73 2.95 1.07
N GLN A 124 10.81 3.45 0.47
CA GLN A 124 10.76 4.47 -0.57
C GLN A 124 9.78 4.11 -1.69
N LEU A 125 9.80 2.88 -2.17
CA LEU A 125 8.90 2.43 -3.25
C LEU A 125 7.42 2.44 -2.84
N VAL A 126 7.12 2.49 -1.55
CA VAL A 126 5.75 2.64 -1.07
C VAL A 126 5.40 4.12 -0.91
N HIS A 127 6.21 4.87 -0.17
CA HIS A 127 5.86 6.24 0.19
C HIS A 127 6.03 7.27 -0.94
N GLU A 128 7.03 7.10 -1.80
CA GLU A 128 7.33 8.08 -2.85
C GLU A 128 6.17 8.29 -3.85
N PRO A 129 5.62 7.22 -4.47
CA PRO A 129 4.50 7.40 -5.39
C PRO A 129 3.24 7.97 -4.74
N ILE A 130 2.96 7.59 -3.49
CA ILE A 130 1.79 8.08 -2.78
C ILE A 130 1.96 9.56 -2.43
N ALA A 131 3.13 9.96 -1.97
CA ALA A 131 3.43 11.36 -1.68
C ALA A 131 3.31 12.22 -2.95
N GLU A 132 3.79 11.73 -4.09
CA GLU A 132 3.63 12.42 -5.38
C GLU A 132 2.15 12.53 -5.76
N TRP A 133 1.37 11.46 -5.61
CA TRP A 133 -0.05 11.49 -5.93
C TRP A 133 -0.81 12.47 -5.04
N VAL A 134 -0.55 12.49 -3.76
CA VAL A 134 -1.17 13.42 -2.82
C VAL A 134 -0.88 14.88 -3.21
N ALA A 135 0.31 15.16 -3.70
CA ALA A 135 0.72 16.50 -4.13
C ALA A 135 0.15 16.89 -5.50
N GLU A 136 0.15 15.97 -6.46
CA GLU A 136 -0.15 16.29 -7.87
C GLU A 136 -1.57 15.92 -8.29
N ARG A 137 -2.17 14.92 -7.65
CA ARG A 137 -3.56 14.50 -7.90
C ARG A 137 -3.86 14.20 -9.37
N TRP A 138 -2.96 13.48 -10.05
CA TRP A 138 -3.20 13.08 -11.44
C TRP A 138 -4.42 12.17 -11.57
N VAL A 139 -5.03 12.19 -12.74
CA VAL A 139 -6.23 11.39 -13.07
C VAL A 139 -5.93 10.18 -13.91
N ASP A 140 -4.83 10.22 -14.68
CA ASP A 140 -4.39 9.09 -15.50
C ASP A 140 -3.45 8.18 -14.72
N GLU A 141 -3.45 6.89 -15.07
CA GLU A 141 -2.57 5.91 -14.46
C GLU A 141 -1.10 6.22 -14.73
N ARG A 142 -0.28 6.24 -13.68
CA ARG A 142 1.19 6.33 -13.80
C ARG A 142 1.83 4.98 -13.59
N ARG A 143 3.05 4.83 -14.12
CA ARG A 143 3.87 3.63 -13.94
C ARG A 143 5.19 4.00 -13.30
N TYR A 144 5.56 3.22 -12.27
CA TYR A 144 6.80 3.35 -11.54
C TYR A 144 7.63 2.09 -11.70
N ARG A 145 8.94 2.26 -11.78
CA ARG A 145 9.88 1.14 -11.78
C ARG A 145 10.99 1.42 -10.79
N TYR A 146 11.31 0.38 -10.01
CA TYR A 146 12.36 0.46 -9.02
C TYR A 146 13.28 -0.76 -9.13
N ARG A 147 14.57 -0.52 -8.89
CA ARG A 147 15.55 -1.57 -8.66
C ARG A 147 15.89 -1.56 -7.19
N VAL A 148 15.99 -2.75 -6.62
CA VAL A 148 16.40 -2.94 -5.23
C VAL A 148 17.70 -3.75 -5.24
N ASP A 149 18.78 -3.14 -4.80
CA ASP A 149 20.10 -3.75 -4.72
C ASP A 149 20.39 -4.19 -3.30
N GLY A 150 20.99 -5.38 -3.13
CA GLY A 150 21.26 -6.00 -1.84
C GLY A 150 20.25 -7.06 -1.45
N ASP A 151 20.65 -7.93 -0.53
CA ASP A 151 19.85 -9.06 -0.05
C ASP A 151 19.43 -8.92 1.42
N VAL A 152 20.02 -8.00 2.14
CA VAL A 152 19.68 -7.70 3.54
C VAL A 152 18.84 -6.42 3.60
N ARG A 153 17.61 -6.56 4.08
CA ARG A 153 16.63 -5.46 4.10
C ARG A 153 17.17 -4.14 4.67
N ALA A 154 17.94 -4.21 5.76
CA ALA A 154 18.47 -3.01 6.43
C ALA A 154 19.50 -2.23 5.58
N SER A 155 20.10 -2.89 4.59
CA SER A 155 21.13 -2.30 3.72
C SER A 155 20.74 -2.23 2.25
N MET A 156 19.49 -2.57 1.93
CA MET A 156 18.99 -2.47 0.55
C MET A 156 19.01 -1.03 0.07
N VAL A 157 19.42 -0.85 -1.18
CA VAL A 157 19.38 0.44 -1.87
C VAL A 157 18.29 0.40 -2.91
N ILE A 158 17.36 1.33 -2.80
CA ILE A 158 16.20 1.43 -3.70
C ILE A 158 16.46 2.57 -4.69
N THR A 159 16.46 2.25 -5.96
CA THR A 159 16.69 3.21 -7.03
C THR A 159 15.48 3.28 -7.95
N ARG A 160 14.92 4.47 -8.10
CA ARG A 160 13.88 4.73 -9.08
C ARG A 160 14.49 4.75 -10.49
N LEU A 161 13.88 4.04 -11.43
CA LEU A 161 14.37 3.92 -12.82
C LEU A 161 13.67 4.89 -13.75
#